data_21b04c80c7135032e5873487418c8391
#
_entry.id   21b04c80c7135032e5873487418c8391
#
_cell.length_a   1.000
_cell.length_b   1.000
_cell.length_c   1.000
_cell.angle_alpha   90.00
_cell.angle_beta   90.00
_cell.angle_gamma   90.00
#
_symmetry.space_group_name_H-M   'P 1'
#
loop_
_entity.id
_entity.type
_entity.pdbx_description
1 polymer ?
#
loop_
_entity_poly.entity_id
_entity_poly.type
_entity_poly.pdbx_seq_one_letter_code
_entity_poly.pdbx_strand_id
1 'polypeptide(L)'
;MDKNNVIGLSPENYGKFDFIVIPTNHLHLSGFTCRGDEDVRERAALWCSRLDSLLEQDLPFYKVGVAHLTDTGIMGGRGYLEALSIISDEDYIRLFRKATRRGVGIELNFNWLKTNDDDVEIHLRPYRIAKEEGCKFYLGSDAHALHVFKDMKDNFTKISALLGLEDKDKFVI
;
A
#
# COMPACT_ATOMS: atom_id res chain seq x y z
N MET A 1 -0.92 2.47 11.70
CA MET A 1 0.08 1.94 12.68
C MET A 1 0.94 3.09 13.20
N ASP A 2 1.20 3.13 14.50
CA ASP A 2 2.16 4.09 15.11
C ASP A 2 3.63 3.66 14.90
N LYS A 3 4.59 4.40 15.48
CA LYS A 3 6.04 4.11 15.37
C LYS A 3 6.48 2.80 16.05
N ASN A 4 5.67 2.25 16.93
CA ASN A 4 5.89 0.96 17.59
C ASN A 4 5.13 -0.17 16.90
N ASN A 5 4.58 0.08 15.71
CA ASN A 5 3.75 -0.83 14.93
C ASN A 5 2.41 -1.22 15.60
N VAL A 6 1.94 -0.42 16.55
CA VAL A 6 0.63 -0.65 17.19
C VAL A 6 -0.49 -0.17 16.25
N ILE A 7 -1.49 -1.04 16.06
CA ILE A 7 -2.72 -0.71 15.32
C ILE A 7 -3.72 -0.10 16.29
N GLY A 8 -4.36 1.00 15.88
CA GLY A 8 -5.33 1.73 16.72
C GLY A 8 -6.66 0.99 16.96
N LEU A 9 -6.93 -0.09 16.20
CA LEU A 9 -8.10 -0.94 16.41
C LEU A 9 -7.72 -2.14 17.28
N SER A 10 -8.38 -2.29 18.43
CA SER A 10 -8.11 -3.40 19.35
C SER A 10 -8.78 -4.71 18.88
N PRO A 11 -8.20 -5.88 19.23
CA PRO A 11 -8.65 -7.19 18.73
C PRO A 11 -10.13 -7.51 19.01
N GLU A 12 -10.66 -7.10 20.15
CA GLU A 12 -12.07 -7.30 20.52
C GLU A 12 -13.05 -6.55 19.62
N ASN A 13 -12.55 -5.59 18.83
CA ASN A 13 -13.36 -4.81 17.90
C ASN A 13 -13.29 -5.33 16.45
N TYR A 14 -12.40 -6.27 16.11
CA TYR A 14 -12.27 -6.77 14.73
C TYR A 14 -13.59 -7.35 14.19
N GLY A 15 -14.39 -7.98 15.05
CA GLY A 15 -15.70 -8.53 14.67
C GLY A 15 -16.77 -7.51 14.31
N LYS A 16 -16.54 -6.21 14.58
CA LYS A 16 -17.50 -5.13 14.34
C LYS A 16 -17.43 -4.56 12.92
N PHE A 17 -16.41 -4.95 12.14
CA PHE A 17 -16.17 -4.43 10.80
C PHE A 17 -16.13 -5.55 9.78
N ASP A 18 -16.74 -5.32 8.63
CA ASP A 18 -16.69 -6.25 7.49
C ASP A 18 -15.35 -6.13 6.76
N PHE A 19 -14.73 -4.93 6.76
CA PHE A 19 -13.44 -4.68 6.14
C PHE A 19 -12.61 -3.71 6.99
N ILE A 20 -11.30 -4.00 7.13
CA ILE A 20 -10.37 -3.21 7.93
C ILE A 20 -9.24 -2.75 7.02
N VAL A 21 -9.06 -1.43 6.87
CA VAL A 21 -8.00 -0.84 6.05
C VAL A 21 -6.89 -0.32 6.95
N ILE A 22 -5.65 -0.76 6.69
CA ILE A 22 -4.49 -0.41 7.53
C ILE A 22 -3.40 0.21 6.67
N PRO A 23 -3.10 1.51 6.82
CA PRO A 23 -1.95 2.14 6.18
C PRO A 23 -0.66 1.79 6.93
N THR A 24 0.40 1.47 6.18
CA THR A 24 1.74 1.22 6.72
C THR A 24 2.71 2.36 6.47
N ASN A 25 2.40 3.27 5.53
CA ASN A 25 3.30 4.26 4.96
C ASN A 25 2.98 5.72 5.27
N HIS A 26 2.18 6.04 6.29
CA HIS A 26 1.95 7.42 6.76
C HIS A 26 3.22 8.01 7.43
N LEU A 27 4.36 7.92 6.77
CA LEU A 27 5.66 8.36 7.32
C LEU A 27 5.83 9.89 7.31
N HIS A 28 4.85 10.63 6.77
CA HIS A 28 4.77 12.09 6.91
C HIS A 28 4.33 12.56 8.32
N LEU A 29 3.83 11.65 9.16
CA LEU A 29 3.39 11.96 10.53
C LEU A 29 4.57 11.85 11.50
N SER A 30 5.48 12.82 11.42
CA SER A 30 6.66 12.95 12.28
C SER A 30 6.30 12.87 13.77
N GLY A 31 7.09 12.13 14.54
CA GLY A 31 6.87 11.89 15.97
C GLY A 31 5.82 10.82 16.28
N PHE A 32 4.90 10.50 15.35
CA PHE A 32 3.88 9.48 15.53
C PHE A 32 4.23 8.16 14.80
N THR A 33 4.56 8.22 13.51
CA THR A 33 4.88 7.03 12.70
C THR A 33 6.37 6.81 12.47
N CYS A 34 7.16 7.87 12.59
CA CYS A 34 8.59 7.92 12.35
C CYS A 34 9.23 9.05 13.16
N ARG A 35 10.55 9.21 13.12
CA ARG A 35 11.26 10.34 13.77
C ARG A 35 10.99 11.67 13.06
N GLY A 36 11.03 11.64 11.72
CA GLY A 36 10.79 12.79 10.85
C GLY A 36 12.06 13.37 10.21
N ASP A 37 13.22 12.87 10.58
CA ASP A 37 14.53 13.25 10.05
C ASP A 37 15.20 12.15 9.21
N GLU A 38 14.44 11.07 8.90
CA GLU A 38 14.94 9.97 8.11
C GLU A 38 15.26 10.40 6.68
N ASP A 39 16.40 9.94 6.18
CA ASP A 39 16.76 10.06 4.77
C ASP A 39 15.94 9.08 3.88
N VAL A 40 16.15 9.16 2.56
CA VAL A 40 15.44 8.33 1.58
C VAL A 40 15.69 6.83 1.82
N ARG A 41 16.89 6.42 2.20
CA ARG A 41 17.24 5.02 2.46
C ARG A 41 16.57 4.51 3.73
N GLU A 42 16.56 5.32 4.77
CA GLU A 42 15.85 5.03 6.01
C GLU A 42 14.33 4.94 5.77
N ARG A 43 13.75 5.80 4.91
CA ARG A 43 12.33 5.73 4.52
C ARG A 43 11.98 4.47 3.74
N ALA A 44 12.83 4.06 2.80
CA ALA A 44 12.68 2.79 2.09
C ALA A 44 12.73 1.59 3.05
N ALA A 45 13.68 1.59 3.99
CA ALA A 45 13.79 0.56 5.02
C ALA A 45 12.57 0.54 5.96
N LEU A 46 12.04 1.71 6.34
CA LEU A 46 10.82 1.83 7.14
C LEU A 46 9.61 1.29 6.38
N TRP A 47 9.47 1.59 5.10
CA TRP A 47 8.39 1.05 4.26
C TRP A 47 8.39 -0.48 4.33
N CYS A 48 9.55 -1.10 4.09
CA CYS A 48 9.71 -2.56 4.14
C CYS A 48 9.40 -3.13 5.53
N SER A 49 10.01 -2.56 6.58
CA SER A 49 9.88 -3.07 7.94
C SER A 49 8.47 -2.94 8.50
N ARG A 50 7.75 -1.87 8.15
CA ARG A 50 6.37 -1.65 8.61
C ARG A 50 5.39 -2.59 7.94
N LEU A 51 5.53 -2.83 6.62
CA LEU A 51 4.72 -3.85 5.94
C LEU A 51 5.02 -5.23 6.51
N ASP A 52 6.29 -5.57 6.73
CA ASP A 52 6.68 -6.84 7.34
C ASP A 52 6.10 -7.01 8.75
N SER A 53 6.20 -5.97 9.59
CA SER A 53 5.64 -5.96 10.95
C SER A 53 4.11 -6.09 10.96
N LEU A 54 3.41 -5.48 10.01
CA LEU A 54 1.96 -5.68 9.86
C LEU A 54 1.64 -7.16 9.59
N LEU A 55 2.38 -7.77 8.68
CA LEU A 55 2.16 -9.16 8.25
C LEU A 55 2.54 -10.20 9.33
N GLU A 56 3.24 -9.81 10.39
CA GLU A 56 3.52 -10.67 11.57
C GLU A 56 2.40 -10.62 12.61
N GLN A 57 1.52 -9.64 12.59
CA GLN A 57 0.48 -9.48 13.60
C GLN A 57 -0.60 -10.56 13.49
N ASP A 58 -1.32 -10.78 14.57
CA ASP A 58 -2.48 -11.66 14.61
C ASP A 58 -3.74 -10.87 14.21
N LEU A 59 -4.01 -10.85 12.91
CA LEU A 59 -5.10 -10.12 12.28
C LEU A 59 -6.00 -11.04 11.47
N PRO A 60 -7.29 -10.71 11.34
CA PRO A 60 -8.21 -11.44 10.45
C PRO A 60 -7.94 -11.04 8.98
N PHE A 61 -6.80 -11.47 8.42
CA PHE A 61 -6.28 -11.00 7.13
C PHE A 61 -7.25 -11.20 5.96
N TYR A 62 -8.17 -12.15 6.04
CA TYR A 62 -9.21 -12.37 5.03
C TYR A 62 -10.13 -11.16 4.82
N LYS A 63 -10.12 -10.18 5.73
CA LYS A 63 -10.86 -8.91 5.64
C LYS A 63 -9.99 -7.69 5.94
N VAL A 64 -8.68 -7.83 5.79
CA VAL A 64 -7.73 -6.70 5.95
C VAL A 64 -7.18 -6.29 4.60
N GLY A 65 -7.17 -4.99 4.35
CA GLY A 65 -6.52 -4.37 3.21
C GLY A 65 -5.37 -3.45 3.65
N VAL A 66 -4.24 -3.51 2.95
CA VAL A 66 -3.14 -2.55 3.11
C VAL A 66 -3.36 -1.39 2.15
N ALA A 67 -3.39 -0.16 2.70
CA ALA A 67 -3.72 1.04 1.94
C ALA A 67 -2.50 1.67 1.24
N HIS A 68 -2.75 2.27 0.09
CA HIS A 68 -1.95 3.25 -0.68
C HIS A 68 -0.42 3.11 -0.59
N LEU A 69 0.10 1.90 -0.84
CA LEU A 69 1.52 1.54 -0.66
C LEU A 69 2.53 2.45 -1.41
N THR A 70 2.11 3.15 -2.47
CA THR A 70 3.00 3.92 -3.34
C THR A 70 2.69 5.42 -3.35
N ASP A 71 2.11 5.94 -2.29
CA ASP A 71 1.74 7.35 -2.21
C ASP A 71 2.84 8.25 -1.60
N THR A 72 2.58 9.56 -1.60
CA THR A 72 3.46 10.61 -1.05
C THR A 72 3.61 10.56 0.47
N GLY A 73 2.84 9.74 1.17
CA GLY A 73 2.94 9.53 2.60
C GLY A 73 4.27 8.91 3.04
N ILE A 74 5.01 8.28 2.11
CA ILE A 74 6.35 7.74 2.38
C ILE A 74 7.34 8.88 2.66
N MET A 75 7.38 9.90 1.80
CA MET A 75 8.25 11.06 1.90
C MET A 75 7.71 12.20 1.03
N GLY A 76 7.81 13.44 1.51
CA GLY A 76 7.35 14.61 0.77
C GLY A 76 8.10 14.87 -0.54
N GLY A 77 7.52 15.71 -1.39
CA GLY A 77 8.09 16.06 -2.70
C GLY A 77 8.22 14.83 -3.61
N ARG A 78 9.38 14.65 -4.24
CA ARG A 78 9.70 13.48 -5.06
C ARG A 78 10.45 12.38 -4.31
N GLY A 79 10.76 12.59 -3.02
CA GLY A 79 11.54 11.63 -2.21
C GLY A 79 10.87 10.26 -2.10
N TYR A 80 9.54 10.19 -2.13
CA TYR A 80 8.83 8.91 -2.11
C TYR A 80 9.10 8.04 -3.35
N LEU A 81 9.26 8.65 -4.54
CA LEU A 81 9.63 7.93 -5.78
C LEU A 81 11.04 7.34 -5.67
N GLU A 82 11.98 8.13 -5.15
CA GLU A 82 13.34 7.65 -4.90
C GLU A 82 13.34 6.51 -3.88
N ALA A 83 12.59 6.64 -2.78
CA ALA A 83 12.44 5.58 -1.79
C ALA A 83 11.89 4.28 -2.41
N LEU A 84 10.85 4.36 -3.24
CA LEU A 84 10.30 3.20 -3.95
C LEU A 84 11.30 2.60 -4.94
N SER A 85 12.12 3.43 -5.59
CA SER A 85 13.10 2.98 -6.60
C SER A 85 14.26 2.21 -6.00
N ILE A 86 14.70 2.57 -4.78
CA ILE A 86 15.85 1.92 -4.13
C ILE A 86 15.48 0.64 -3.37
N ILE A 87 14.20 0.36 -3.12
CA ILE A 87 13.77 -0.95 -2.59
C ILE A 87 14.07 -2.00 -3.66
N SER A 88 14.74 -3.08 -3.27
CA SER A 88 15.11 -4.16 -4.20
C SER A 88 13.91 -5.00 -4.61
N ASP A 89 13.99 -5.67 -5.77
CA ASP A 89 12.98 -6.64 -6.19
C ASP A 89 12.88 -7.79 -5.20
N GLU A 90 14.01 -8.22 -4.62
CA GLU A 90 14.06 -9.27 -3.61
C GLU A 90 13.25 -8.90 -2.36
N ASP A 91 13.32 -7.64 -1.90
CA ASP A 91 12.52 -7.18 -0.77
C ASP A 91 11.04 -7.12 -1.11
N TYR A 92 10.67 -6.59 -2.30
CA TYR A 92 9.30 -6.63 -2.76
C TYR A 92 8.75 -8.06 -2.86
N ILE A 93 9.49 -8.97 -3.50
CA ILE A 93 9.13 -10.39 -3.64
C ILE A 93 8.92 -11.02 -2.26
N ARG A 94 9.86 -10.84 -1.35
CA ARG A 94 9.78 -11.37 0.02
C ARG A 94 8.51 -10.91 0.74
N LEU A 95 8.23 -9.62 0.69
CA LEU A 95 7.09 -9.01 1.37
C LEU A 95 5.75 -9.41 0.74
N PHE A 96 5.63 -9.36 -0.58
CA PHE A 96 4.38 -9.71 -1.26
C PHE A 96 4.10 -11.22 -1.23
N ARG A 97 5.13 -12.06 -1.27
CA ARG A 97 4.97 -13.50 -1.01
C ARG A 97 4.44 -13.77 0.41
N LYS A 98 4.89 -12.99 1.39
CA LYS A 98 4.35 -13.05 2.76
C LYS A 98 2.91 -12.54 2.81
N ALA A 99 2.59 -11.42 2.14
CA ALA A 99 1.24 -10.88 2.04
C ALA A 99 0.26 -11.90 1.43
N THR A 100 0.67 -12.58 0.36
CA THR A 100 -0.12 -13.64 -0.29
C THR A 100 -0.39 -14.79 0.68
N ARG A 101 0.61 -15.26 1.42
CA ARG A 101 0.42 -16.33 2.42
C ARG A 101 -0.51 -15.93 3.56
N ARG A 102 -0.53 -14.64 3.93
CA ARG A 102 -1.46 -14.10 4.94
C ARG A 102 -2.86 -13.88 4.39
N GLY A 103 -3.02 -13.76 3.07
CA GLY A 103 -4.30 -13.50 2.43
C GLY A 103 -4.81 -12.07 2.61
N VAL A 104 -3.90 -11.09 2.76
CA VAL A 104 -4.25 -9.67 2.87
C VAL A 104 -4.50 -9.06 1.50
N GLY A 105 -5.47 -8.11 1.41
CA GLY A 105 -5.72 -7.32 0.21
C GLY A 105 -4.71 -6.18 0.04
N ILE A 106 -4.29 -5.91 -1.19
CA ILE A 106 -3.44 -4.76 -1.52
C ILE A 106 -4.29 -3.71 -2.24
N GLU A 107 -4.27 -2.47 -1.73
CA GLU A 107 -4.99 -1.38 -2.36
C GLU A 107 -4.34 -0.95 -3.67
N LEU A 108 -5.17 -0.79 -4.70
CA LEU A 108 -4.83 -0.05 -5.90
C LEU A 108 -5.39 1.37 -5.78
N ASN A 109 -4.52 2.30 -5.43
CA ASN A 109 -4.82 3.72 -5.43
C ASN A 109 -4.41 4.33 -6.77
N PHE A 110 -5.13 5.33 -7.24
CA PHE A 110 -4.92 5.93 -8.58
C PHE A 110 -4.42 7.38 -8.56
N ASN A 111 -4.16 7.97 -7.41
CA ASN A 111 -3.76 9.37 -7.30
C ASN A 111 -2.53 9.72 -8.13
N TRP A 112 -1.62 8.77 -8.31
CA TRP A 112 -0.39 8.89 -9.09
C TRP A 112 -0.58 8.76 -10.62
N LEU A 113 -1.75 8.36 -11.14
CA LEU A 113 -2.01 8.28 -12.59
C LEU A 113 -1.91 9.62 -13.33
N LYS A 114 -1.85 10.73 -12.60
CA LYS A 114 -1.69 12.08 -13.14
C LYS A 114 -0.22 12.51 -13.26
N THR A 115 0.71 11.67 -12.87
CA THR A 115 2.15 11.91 -12.97
C THR A 115 2.66 11.66 -14.41
N ASN A 116 3.92 11.98 -14.68
CA ASN A 116 4.54 11.67 -15.97
C ASN A 116 4.74 10.15 -16.13
N ASP A 117 4.99 9.69 -17.36
CA ASP A 117 5.07 8.26 -17.69
C ASP A 117 6.22 7.54 -16.94
N ASP A 118 7.36 8.20 -16.73
CA ASP A 118 8.50 7.63 -15.99
C ASP A 118 8.13 7.37 -14.51
N ASP A 119 7.41 8.31 -13.89
CA ASP A 119 6.94 8.17 -12.50
C ASP A 119 5.87 7.08 -12.39
N VAL A 120 5.02 6.89 -13.41
CA VAL A 120 4.01 5.82 -13.46
C VAL A 120 4.67 4.44 -13.34
N GLU A 121 5.79 4.21 -14.02
CA GLU A 121 6.51 2.93 -13.94
C GLU A 121 7.07 2.65 -12.54
N ILE A 122 7.56 3.68 -11.83
CA ILE A 122 8.01 3.53 -10.43
C ILE A 122 6.85 3.09 -9.52
N HIS A 123 5.66 3.65 -9.72
CA HIS A 123 4.46 3.24 -8.98
C HIS A 123 3.98 1.83 -9.32
N LEU A 124 4.04 1.44 -10.61
CA LEU A 124 3.55 0.15 -11.08
C LEU A 124 4.45 -1.03 -10.66
N ARG A 125 5.76 -0.80 -10.53
CA ARG A 125 6.75 -1.86 -10.25
C ARG A 125 6.37 -2.71 -9.03
N PRO A 126 6.11 -2.17 -7.83
CA PRO A 126 5.71 -2.98 -6.69
C PRO A 126 4.39 -3.73 -6.92
N TYR A 127 3.43 -3.15 -7.62
CA TYR A 127 2.16 -3.83 -7.91
C TYR A 127 2.30 -4.97 -8.92
N ARG A 128 3.20 -4.84 -9.93
CA ARG A 128 3.52 -5.95 -10.83
C ARG A 128 4.11 -7.13 -10.08
N ILE A 129 5.09 -6.86 -9.21
CA ILE A 129 5.70 -7.89 -8.36
C ILE A 129 4.64 -8.51 -7.42
N ALA A 130 3.78 -7.70 -6.81
CA ALA A 130 2.70 -8.19 -5.97
C ALA A 130 1.75 -9.14 -6.73
N LYS A 131 1.40 -8.79 -7.97
CA LYS A 131 0.58 -9.65 -8.84
C LYS A 131 1.28 -10.96 -9.18
N GLU A 132 2.56 -10.91 -9.55
CA GLU A 132 3.38 -12.10 -9.86
C GLU A 132 3.48 -13.03 -8.65
N GLU A 133 3.57 -12.48 -7.43
CA GLU A 133 3.57 -13.25 -6.18
C GLU A 133 2.16 -13.70 -5.73
N GLY A 134 1.11 -13.39 -6.49
CA GLY A 134 -0.25 -13.88 -6.28
C GLY A 134 -1.08 -13.07 -5.28
N CYS A 135 -0.67 -11.86 -4.94
CA CYS A 135 -1.46 -10.94 -4.11
C CYS A 135 -2.84 -10.68 -4.74
N LYS A 136 -3.82 -10.37 -3.90
CA LYS A 136 -5.15 -9.94 -4.30
C LYS A 136 -5.32 -8.46 -4.08
N PHE A 137 -6.09 -7.82 -4.97
CA PHE A 137 -6.22 -6.37 -5.01
C PHE A 137 -7.64 -5.91 -4.76
N TYR A 138 -7.76 -4.77 -4.08
CA TYR A 138 -8.99 -4.02 -3.99
C TYR A 138 -8.76 -2.57 -4.44
N LEU A 139 -9.83 -1.89 -4.81
CA LEU A 139 -9.77 -0.53 -5.34
C LEU A 139 -10.06 0.46 -4.22
N GLY A 140 -9.14 1.40 -3.98
CA GLY A 140 -9.28 2.49 -3.02
C GLY A 140 -8.90 3.83 -3.64
N SER A 141 -9.54 4.90 -3.20
CA SER A 141 -9.35 6.24 -3.78
C SER A 141 -8.56 7.18 -2.89
N ASP A 142 -8.49 6.90 -1.59
CA ASP A 142 -7.98 7.84 -0.58
C ASP A 142 -8.59 9.25 -0.72
N ALA A 143 -9.89 9.29 -1.06
CA ALA A 143 -10.59 10.53 -1.38
C ALA A 143 -10.90 11.35 -0.14
N HIS A 144 -10.33 12.55 -0.06
CA HIS A 144 -10.59 13.54 0.98
C HIS A 144 -11.60 14.62 0.55
N ALA A 145 -12.09 14.55 -0.70
CA ALA A 145 -13.07 15.50 -1.25
C ALA A 145 -13.90 14.87 -2.36
N LEU A 146 -15.15 15.34 -2.51
CA LEU A 146 -16.12 14.79 -3.47
C LEU A 146 -15.65 14.84 -4.93
N HIS A 147 -14.88 15.83 -5.32
CA HIS A 147 -14.40 15.95 -6.71
C HIS A 147 -13.45 14.82 -7.14
N VAL A 148 -12.82 14.12 -6.20
CA VAL A 148 -11.94 12.97 -6.47
C VAL A 148 -12.71 11.80 -7.10
N PHE A 149 -14.02 11.70 -6.82
CA PHE A 149 -14.85 10.62 -7.36
C PHE A 149 -15.22 10.81 -8.84
N LYS A 150 -15.05 12.02 -9.42
CA LYS A 150 -15.49 12.33 -10.77
C LYS A 150 -14.96 11.36 -11.82
N ASP A 151 -13.65 11.05 -11.78
CA ASP A 151 -12.97 10.23 -12.77
C ASP A 151 -12.58 8.84 -12.21
N MET A 152 -13.18 8.45 -11.07
CA MET A 152 -12.77 7.26 -10.32
C MET A 152 -12.90 5.97 -11.15
N LYS A 153 -14.00 5.80 -11.87
CA LYS A 153 -14.22 4.60 -12.70
C LYS A 153 -13.17 4.48 -13.80
N ASP A 154 -12.86 5.58 -14.50
CA ASP A 154 -11.90 5.59 -15.59
C ASP A 154 -10.48 5.34 -15.06
N ASN A 155 -10.13 5.94 -13.93
CA ASN A 155 -8.85 5.72 -13.27
C ASN A 155 -8.68 4.24 -12.83
N PHE A 156 -9.69 3.63 -12.24
CA PHE A 156 -9.64 2.20 -11.89
C PHE A 156 -9.57 1.30 -13.12
N THR A 157 -10.28 1.63 -14.18
CA THR A 157 -10.18 0.91 -15.45
C THR A 157 -8.76 0.99 -16.02
N LYS A 158 -8.16 2.19 -15.99
CA LYS A 158 -6.80 2.42 -16.48
C LYS A 158 -5.76 1.63 -15.66
N ILE A 159 -5.79 1.70 -14.32
CA ILE A 159 -4.81 0.99 -13.49
C ILE A 159 -4.95 -0.53 -13.63
N SER A 160 -6.18 -1.03 -13.69
CA SER A 160 -6.44 -2.46 -13.91
C SER A 160 -5.88 -2.94 -15.25
N ALA A 161 -6.03 -2.14 -16.32
CA ALA A 161 -5.48 -2.43 -17.63
C ALA A 161 -3.94 -2.39 -17.64
N LEU A 162 -3.32 -1.38 -17.01
CA LEU A 162 -1.85 -1.25 -16.90
C LEU A 162 -1.20 -2.44 -16.19
N LEU A 163 -1.91 -3.03 -15.21
CA LEU A 163 -1.47 -4.21 -14.47
C LEU A 163 -1.96 -5.52 -15.08
N GLY A 164 -2.83 -5.48 -16.10
CA GLY A 164 -3.43 -6.67 -16.71
C GLY A 164 -4.19 -7.52 -15.69
N LEU A 165 -4.99 -6.87 -14.80
CA LEU A 165 -5.72 -7.57 -13.75
C LEU A 165 -6.93 -8.32 -14.33
N GLU A 166 -7.20 -9.48 -13.74
CA GLU A 166 -8.33 -10.35 -14.05
C GLU A 166 -9.22 -10.55 -12.79
N ASP A 167 -10.38 -11.16 -12.95
CA ASP A 167 -11.28 -11.45 -11.83
C ASP A 167 -10.62 -12.29 -10.72
N LYS A 168 -9.70 -13.18 -11.09
CA LYS A 168 -8.93 -13.99 -10.13
C LYS A 168 -8.02 -13.16 -9.22
N ASP A 169 -7.66 -11.93 -9.62
CA ASP A 169 -6.76 -11.04 -8.87
C ASP A 169 -7.51 -10.18 -7.85
N LYS A 170 -8.84 -10.24 -7.82
CA LYS A 170 -9.66 -9.51 -6.85
C LYS A 170 -9.49 -10.03 -5.44
N PHE A 171 -9.35 -9.11 -4.50
CA PHE A 171 -9.55 -9.39 -3.09
C PHE A 171 -11.05 -9.46 -2.80
N VAL A 172 -11.50 -10.58 -2.29
CA VAL A 172 -12.92 -10.83 -1.96
C VAL A 172 -13.01 -11.09 -0.46
N ILE A 173 -13.93 -10.38 0.19
CA ILE A 173 -14.25 -10.48 1.63
C ILE A 173 -15.31 -11.53 1.83
#